data_4776d6a465e5d7772f0aececf50556dd
#
_entry.id   4776d6a465e5d7772f0aececf50556dd
#
_cell.length_a   1.000
_cell.length_b   1.000
_cell.length_c   1.000
_cell.angle_alpha   90.00
_cell.angle_beta   90.00
_cell.angle_gamma   90.00
#
_symmetry.space_group_name_H-M   'P 1'
#
loop_
_entity.id
_entity.type
_entity.pdbx_description
1 polymer ?
#
loop_
_entity_poly.entity_id
_entity_poly.type
_entity_poly.pdbx_seq_one_letter_code
_entity_poly.pdbx_strand_id
1 'polypeptide(L)'
;MADFFSDHPGGRIETHPQRFDTLDAIALTEALLDRRMHGALWNKLIRRDAYSRFRADFSENLTFGEDMVTIMKMLSKGATVSFMHKGYYHYCYNNTNSLTSSPTRDGYDRRVRWIEACEPYAGERFRRHIDAKRFNAKFFGLIHGLVDRKEFYSYGPNSPRWLPSLVGFRKYQPAMALATLRLYPLARLWCKAIHRLSRRQ
;
A
#
# COMPACT_ATOMS: atom_id res chain seq x y z
N MET A 1 7.37 17.01 8.34
CA MET A 1 6.09 16.38 8.04
C MET A 1 5.05 16.71 9.09
N ALA A 2 3.76 16.54 8.79
CA ALA A 2 2.66 16.93 9.67
C ALA A 2 1.54 15.88 9.64
N ASP A 3 0.63 15.96 10.62
CA ASP A 3 -0.67 15.29 10.58
C ASP A 3 -1.54 15.87 9.46
N PHE A 4 -2.68 15.26 9.18
CA PHE A 4 -3.61 15.77 8.18
C PHE A 4 -5.07 15.43 8.56
N PHE A 5 -6.00 16.04 7.83
CA PHE A 5 -7.42 15.77 7.91
C PHE A 5 -7.92 15.11 6.63
N SER A 6 -8.96 14.31 6.74
CA SER A 6 -9.75 13.88 5.58
C SER A 6 -11.18 14.40 5.69
N ASP A 7 -11.65 14.97 4.60
CA ASP A 7 -13.00 15.52 4.48
C ASP A 7 -13.84 14.53 3.68
N HIS A 8 -14.90 14.04 4.31
CA HIS A 8 -15.82 13.07 3.72
C HIS A 8 -17.11 13.74 3.25
N PRO A 9 -17.85 13.13 2.31
CA PRO A 9 -19.20 13.54 1.97
C PRO A 9 -20.08 13.64 3.24
N GLY A 10 -20.90 14.69 3.33
CA GLY A 10 -21.74 14.94 4.51
C GLY A 10 -21.06 15.74 5.63
N GLY A 11 -19.85 16.29 5.38
CA GLY A 11 -19.17 17.23 6.30
C GLY A 11 -18.41 16.55 7.45
N ARG A 12 -18.26 15.21 7.44
CA ARG A 12 -17.44 14.52 8.43
C ARG A 12 -15.94 14.78 8.18
N ILE A 13 -15.25 15.31 9.17
CA ILE A 13 -13.81 15.51 9.18
C ILE A 13 -13.18 14.47 10.11
N GLU A 14 -12.16 13.79 9.62
CA GLU A 14 -11.41 12.80 10.39
C GLU A 14 -9.94 13.21 10.48
N THR A 15 -9.36 13.16 11.68
CA THR A 15 -7.95 13.49 11.93
C THR A 15 -7.10 12.24 11.74
N HIS A 16 -5.99 12.38 11.00
CA HIS A 16 -5.04 11.30 10.76
C HIS A 16 -3.68 11.63 11.39
N PRO A 17 -3.48 11.27 12.67
CA PRO A 17 -2.18 11.42 13.32
C PRO A 17 -1.18 10.45 12.70
N GLN A 18 0.03 10.94 12.43
CA GLN A 18 1.14 10.11 12.00
C GLN A 18 1.75 9.42 13.23
N ARG A 19 2.05 8.13 13.14
CA ARG A 19 2.54 7.32 14.26
C ARG A 19 3.86 6.64 13.90
N PHE A 20 4.88 6.91 14.68
CA PHE A 20 6.22 6.31 14.58
C PHE A 20 6.89 6.40 15.95
N ASP A 21 7.83 5.51 16.19
CA ASP A 21 8.46 5.40 17.51
C ASP A 21 9.56 6.46 17.68
N THR A 22 10.36 6.66 16.63
CA THR A 22 11.41 7.67 16.56
C THR A 22 11.44 8.32 15.18
N LEU A 23 12.21 9.42 15.03
CA LEU A 23 12.39 10.12 13.76
C LEU A 23 13.60 9.61 12.94
N ASP A 24 14.19 8.48 13.31
CA ASP A 24 15.25 7.87 12.51
C ASP A 24 14.69 7.20 11.23
N ALA A 25 15.55 7.04 10.24
CA ALA A 25 15.18 6.54 8.93
C ALA A 25 14.59 5.11 8.97
N ILE A 26 15.01 4.29 9.93
CA ILE A 26 14.56 2.90 10.08
C ILE A 26 13.12 2.88 10.59
N ALA A 27 12.85 3.57 11.72
CA ALA A 27 11.52 3.65 12.32
C ALA A 27 10.52 4.31 11.37
N LEU A 28 10.94 5.35 10.64
CA LEU A 28 10.08 6.01 9.64
C LEU A 28 9.80 5.12 8.43
N THR A 29 10.78 4.34 7.95
CA THR A 29 10.57 3.37 6.86
C THR A 29 9.60 2.27 7.29
N GLU A 30 9.75 1.75 8.52
CA GLU A 30 8.82 0.78 9.08
C GLU A 30 7.40 1.35 9.19
N ALA A 31 7.26 2.56 9.73
CA ALA A 31 5.98 3.24 9.85
C ALA A 31 5.29 3.47 8.50
N LEU A 32 6.05 3.77 7.44
CA LEU A 32 5.54 3.83 6.05
C LEU A 32 5.03 2.47 5.57
N LEU A 33 5.84 1.43 5.78
CA LEU A 33 5.51 0.08 5.33
C LEU A 33 4.30 -0.48 6.07
N ASP A 34 4.12 -0.14 7.36
CA ASP A 34 2.99 -0.55 8.21
C ASP A 34 1.77 0.39 8.11
N ARG A 35 1.85 1.44 7.31
CA ARG A 35 0.79 2.47 7.17
C ARG A 35 0.51 3.24 8.46
N ARG A 36 1.44 3.27 9.40
CA ARG A 36 1.39 4.14 10.59
C ARG A 36 1.76 5.58 10.24
N MET A 37 2.54 5.76 9.17
CA MET A 37 2.86 7.04 8.54
C MET A 37 2.32 7.07 7.10
N HIS A 38 1.69 8.18 6.72
CA HIS A 38 1.14 8.33 5.37
C HIS A 38 2.25 8.53 4.34
N GLY A 39 2.20 7.78 3.24
CA GLY A 39 3.22 7.79 2.18
C GLY A 39 3.13 8.93 1.17
N ALA A 40 2.16 9.84 1.29
CA ALA A 40 2.01 10.96 0.35
C ALA A 40 2.99 12.11 0.65
N LEU A 41 3.31 12.91 -0.36
CA LEU A 41 4.18 14.08 -0.24
C LEU A 41 3.44 15.34 0.24
N TRP A 42 2.14 15.45 -0.01
CA TRP A 42 1.36 16.67 0.25
C TRP A 42 1.25 17.03 1.76
N ASN A 43 1.46 16.10 2.71
CA ASN A 43 1.55 16.40 4.15
C ASN A 43 3.01 16.58 4.63
N LYS A 44 3.94 16.80 3.70
CA LYS A 44 5.37 16.95 3.98
C LYS A 44 5.90 18.23 3.32
N LEU A 45 6.66 18.99 4.09
CA LEU A 45 7.47 20.09 3.57
C LEU A 45 8.90 19.58 3.40
N ILE A 46 9.41 19.61 2.18
CA ILE A 46 10.73 19.10 1.82
C ILE A 46 11.57 20.28 1.33
N ARG A 47 12.77 20.42 1.90
CA ARG A 47 13.71 21.44 1.45
C ARG A 47 14.09 21.16 -0.01
N ARG A 48 14.18 22.23 -0.82
CA ARG A 48 14.49 22.12 -2.25
C ARG A 48 15.83 21.41 -2.50
N ASP A 49 16.86 21.75 -1.71
CA ASP A 49 18.18 21.13 -1.81
C ASP A 49 18.19 19.62 -1.47
N ALA A 50 17.23 19.16 -0.66
CA ALA A 50 17.08 17.74 -0.35
C ALA A 50 16.71 16.91 -1.57
N TYR A 51 15.90 17.42 -2.49
CA TYR A 51 15.57 16.71 -3.74
C TYR A 51 16.82 16.40 -4.54
N SER A 52 17.68 17.39 -4.77
CA SER A 52 18.93 17.21 -5.51
C SER A 52 19.92 16.33 -4.74
N ARG A 53 20.11 16.62 -3.44
CA ARG A 53 21.05 15.90 -2.57
C ARG A 53 20.75 14.41 -2.49
N PHE A 54 19.49 14.04 -2.34
CA PHE A 54 19.05 12.64 -2.19
C PHE A 54 18.60 12.03 -3.52
N ARG A 55 18.69 12.76 -4.65
CA ARG A 55 18.20 12.32 -5.95
C ARG A 55 16.78 11.76 -5.84
N ALA A 56 15.89 12.57 -5.28
CA ALA A 56 14.49 12.21 -5.02
C ALA A 56 13.61 12.37 -6.27
N ASP A 57 14.18 12.12 -7.45
CA ASP A 57 13.46 12.17 -8.71
C ASP A 57 12.32 11.15 -8.71
N PHE A 58 11.17 11.58 -9.20
CA PHE A 58 10.04 10.68 -9.41
C PHE A 58 10.40 9.64 -10.48
N SER A 59 9.96 8.41 -10.29
CA SER A 59 10.06 7.40 -11.34
C SER A 59 8.99 7.70 -12.40
N GLU A 60 9.41 8.04 -13.62
CA GLU A 60 8.51 8.32 -14.74
C GLU A 60 7.55 7.16 -15.07
N ASN A 61 7.92 5.95 -14.71
CA ASN A 61 7.14 4.74 -14.93
C ASN A 61 6.20 4.37 -13.77
N LEU A 62 6.14 5.19 -12.70
CA LEU A 62 5.35 4.90 -11.52
C LEU A 62 4.22 5.91 -11.39
N THR A 63 2.99 5.47 -11.70
CA THR A 63 1.78 6.28 -11.61
C THR A 63 0.94 5.96 -10.37
N PHE A 64 1.49 5.21 -9.43
CA PHE A 64 0.86 4.84 -8.17
C PHE A 64 1.92 4.62 -7.10
N GLY A 65 1.80 5.33 -5.96
CA GLY A 65 2.70 5.18 -4.81
C GLY A 65 4.10 5.76 -5.02
N GLU A 66 4.31 6.56 -6.06
CA GLU A 66 5.55 7.28 -6.37
C GLU A 66 6.01 8.15 -5.21
N ASP A 67 5.07 8.77 -4.52
CA ASP A 67 5.29 9.57 -3.31
C ASP A 67 6.02 8.78 -2.23
N MET A 68 5.51 7.59 -1.92
CA MET A 68 6.09 6.72 -0.90
C MET A 68 7.49 6.25 -1.30
N VAL A 69 7.69 5.87 -2.56
CA VAL A 69 9.00 5.47 -3.08
C VAL A 69 10.01 6.60 -2.96
N THR A 70 9.60 7.84 -3.29
CA THR A 70 10.42 9.04 -3.14
C THR A 70 10.85 9.25 -1.69
N ILE A 71 9.92 9.13 -0.73
CA ILE A 71 10.22 9.25 0.70
C ILE A 71 11.19 8.15 1.15
N MET A 72 10.93 6.89 0.79
CA MET A 72 11.81 5.77 1.14
C MET A 72 13.22 5.95 0.56
N LYS A 73 13.34 6.44 -0.67
CA LYS A 73 14.60 6.78 -1.31
C LYS A 73 15.37 7.86 -0.54
N MET A 74 14.69 8.88 -0.06
CA MET A 74 15.32 9.94 0.76
C MET A 74 15.78 9.39 2.12
N LEU A 75 14.92 8.63 2.80
CA LEU A 75 15.24 8.01 4.11
C LEU A 75 16.41 7.04 3.99
N SER A 76 16.45 6.19 2.96
CA SER A 76 17.56 5.24 2.73
C SER A 76 18.91 5.91 2.51
N LYS A 77 18.92 7.20 2.14
CA LYS A 77 20.12 8.03 1.94
C LYS A 77 20.43 8.96 3.13
N GLY A 78 19.75 8.78 4.25
CA GLY A 78 20.03 9.52 5.48
C GLY A 78 19.36 10.88 5.57
N ALA A 79 18.21 11.08 4.90
CA ALA A 79 17.41 12.29 5.09
C ALA A 79 16.93 12.39 6.55
N THR A 80 17.13 13.55 7.16
CA THR A 80 16.61 13.87 8.49
C THR A 80 15.21 14.41 8.42
N VAL A 81 14.39 14.10 9.42
CA VAL A 81 12.97 14.46 9.45
C VAL A 81 12.64 15.18 10.75
N SER A 82 11.84 16.23 10.67
CA SER A 82 11.16 16.86 11.80
C SER A 82 9.66 16.62 11.68
N PHE A 83 8.98 16.50 12.82
CA PHE A 83 7.55 16.27 12.87
C PHE A 83 6.82 17.39 13.60
N MET A 84 5.65 17.71 13.12
CA MET A 84 4.77 18.70 13.67
C MET A 84 3.41 18.05 13.97
N HIS A 85 3.07 17.96 15.27
CA HIS A 85 1.81 17.37 15.76
C HIS A 85 0.61 18.28 15.49
N LYS A 86 0.44 18.68 14.22
CA LYS A 86 -0.66 19.53 13.79
C LYS A 86 -1.01 19.22 12.33
N GLY A 87 -2.29 19.11 12.02
CA GLY A 87 -2.80 18.98 10.65
C GLY A 87 -2.89 20.35 9.97
N TYR A 88 -2.44 20.42 8.72
CA TYR A 88 -2.55 21.60 7.88
C TYR A 88 -3.16 21.31 6.51
N TYR A 89 -3.30 20.05 6.17
CA TYR A 89 -3.79 19.60 4.88
C TYR A 89 -5.12 18.84 5.04
N HIS A 90 -6.09 19.18 4.22
CA HIS A 90 -7.37 18.53 4.11
C HIS A 90 -7.42 17.70 2.83
N TYR A 91 -7.51 16.38 2.97
CA TYR A 91 -7.67 15.46 1.86
C TYR A 91 -9.14 15.19 1.61
N CYS A 92 -9.67 15.67 0.46
CA CYS A 92 -11.09 15.57 0.13
C CYS A 92 -11.42 14.26 -0.60
N TYR A 93 -12.31 13.46 -0.03
CA TYR A 93 -12.78 12.19 -0.63
C TYR A 93 -13.91 12.34 -1.68
N ASN A 94 -14.18 13.55 -2.15
CA ASN A 94 -15.27 13.83 -3.10
C ASN A 94 -14.88 13.53 -4.57
N ASN A 95 -13.66 13.05 -4.83
CA ASN A 95 -13.17 12.81 -6.19
C ASN A 95 -13.54 11.39 -6.65
N THR A 96 -14.60 11.30 -7.46
CA THR A 96 -15.07 10.04 -8.08
C THR A 96 -14.12 9.52 -9.17
N ASN A 97 -13.21 10.35 -9.68
CA ASN A 97 -12.22 10.01 -10.72
C ASN A 97 -10.88 9.55 -10.13
N SER A 98 -10.82 9.17 -8.86
CA SER A 98 -9.60 8.69 -8.23
C SER A 98 -9.03 7.45 -8.94
N LEU A 99 -7.75 7.47 -9.27
CA LEU A 99 -7.01 6.34 -9.88
C LEU A 99 -7.03 5.05 -9.05
N THR A 100 -7.44 5.15 -7.79
CA THR A 100 -7.47 4.03 -6.84
C THR A 100 -8.85 3.38 -6.70
N SER A 101 -9.89 3.92 -7.38
CA SER A 101 -11.29 3.61 -7.11
C SER A 101 -11.80 2.28 -7.71
N SER A 102 -11.17 1.75 -8.76
CA SER A 102 -11.66 0.55 -9.47
C SER A 102 -10.65 -0.60 -9.50
N PRO A 103 -11.08 -1.85 -9.20
CA PRO A 103 -10.23 -3.02 -9.28
C PRO A 103 -10.06 -3.47 -10.74
N THR A 104 -9.09 -2.90 -11.43
CA THR A 104 -8.73 -3.23 -12.82
C THR A 104 -7.41 -3.99 -12.89
N ARG A 105 -7.16 -4.67 -14.02
CA ARG A 105 -5.87 -5.32 -14.28
C ARG A 105 -4.72 -4.30 -14.20
N ASP A 106 -4.85 -3.15 -14.84
CA ASP A 106 -3.86 -2.08 -14.78
C ASP A 106 -3.64 -1.59 -13.34
N GLY A 107 -4.70 -1.48 -12.53
CA GLY A 107 -4.59 -1.14 -11.10
C GLY A 107 -3.81 -2.20 -10.30
N TYR A 108 -3.94 -3.49 -10.65
CA TYR A 108 -3.14 -4.56 -10.09
C TYR A 108 -1.67 -4.43 -10.50
N ASP A 109 -1.39 -4.26 -11.79
CA ASP A 109 -0.03 -4.14 -12.33
C ASP A 109 0.70 -2.92 -11.77
N ARG A 110 0.01 -1.77 -11.59
CA ARG A 110 0.55 -0.59 -10.90
C ARG A 110 0.94 -0.89 -9.45
N ARG A 111 0.13 -1.67 -8.73
CA ARG A 111 0.42 -2.09 -7.37
C ARG A 111 1.66 -2.99 -7.29
N VAL A 112 1.81 -3.91 -8.24
CA VAL A 112 2.99 -4.77 -8.36
C VAL A 112 4.25 -3.92 -8.59
N ARG A 113 4.23 -3.04 -9.61
CA ARG A 113 5.35 -2.12 -9.90
C ARG A 113 5.74 -1.26 -8.70
N TRP A 114 4.74 -0.75 -7.97
CA TRP A 114 5.01 0.03 -6.76
C TRP A 114 5.74 -0.78 -5.68
N ILE A 115 5.33 -2.04 -5.42
CA ILE A 115 5.98 -2.90 -4.43
C ILE A 115 7.43 -3.17 -4.86
N GLU A 116 7.66 -3.47 -6.13
CA GLU A 116 8.99 -3.68 -6.70
C GLU A 116 9.87 -2.43 -6.59
N ALA A 117 9.30 -1.24 -6.83
CA ALA A 117 10.00 0.03 -6.69
C ALA A 117 10.36 0.38 -5.24
N CYS A 118 9.60 -0.12 -4.24
CA CYS A 118 9.93 0.06 -2.82
C CYS A 118 11.09 -0.83 -2.36
N GLU A 119 11.25 -2.02 -2.96
CA GLU A 119 12.16 -3.07 -2.49
C GLU A 119 13.64 -2.63 -2.36
N PRO A 120 14.25 -1.92 -3.34
CA PRO A 120 15.65 -1.46 -3.23
C PRO A 120 15.90 -0.54 -2.05
N TYR A 121 14.89 0.22 -1.62
CA TYR A 121 14.99 1.18 -0.51
C TYR A 121 14.57 0.59 0.84
N ALA A 122 13.80 -0.50 0.82
CA ALA A 122 13.48 -1.27 2.02
C ALA A 122 14.69 -2.09 2.50
N GLY A 123 15.45 -2.65 1.58
CA GLY A 123 16.57 -3.54 1.87
C GLY A 123 16.15 -4.84 2.56
N GLU A 124 17.12 -5.66 2.94
CA GLU A 124 16.87 -6.98 3.56
C GLU A 124 16.15 -6.87 4.92
N ARG A 125 16.42 -5.79 5.67
CA ARG A 125 15.80 -5.54 6.98
C ARG A 125 14.27 -5.56 6.91
N PHE A 126 13.67 -5.00 5.85
CA PHE A 126 12.22 -4.90 5.67
C PHE A 126 11.64 -5.91 4.68
N ARG A 127 12.41 -6.92 4.30
CA ARG A 127 11.96 -7.96 3.36
C ARG A 127 10.61 -8.57 3.75
N ARG A 128 10.42 -8.81 5.05
CA ARG A 128 9.15 -9.34 5.57
C ARG A 128 7.96 -8.42 5.29
N HIS A 129 8.14 -7.11 5.36
CA HIS A 129 7.10 -6.12 5.05
C HIS A 129 6.79 -6.09 3.55
N ILE A 130 7.82 -6.19 2.70
CA ILE A 130 7.65 -6.30 1.25
C ILE A 130 6.91 -7.58 0.88
N ASP A 131 7.27 -8.71 1.47
CA ASP A 131 6.57 -9.98 1.26
C ASP A 131 5.11 -9.93 1.71
N ALA A 132 4.81 -9.26 2.83
CA ALA A 132 3.43 -9.03 3.27
C ALA A 132 2.65 -8.19 2.24
N LYS A 133 3.27 -7.16 1.64
CA LYS A 133 2.65 -6.36 0.58
C LYS A 133 2.41 -7.18 -0.69
N ARG A 134 3.37 -8.03 -1.09
CA ARG A 134 3.19 -8.97 -2.20
C ARG A 134 2.04 -9.93 -1.96
N PHE A 135 1.94 -10.47 -0.74
CA PHE A 135 0.85 -11.36 -0.36
C PHE A 135 -0.50 -10.65 -0.40
N ASN A 136 -0.58 -9.39 0.07
CA ASN A 136 -1.78 -8.57 -0.02
C ASN A 136 -2.14 -8.23 -1.49
N ALA A 137 -1.16 -7.98 -2.36
CA ALA A 137 -1.41 -7.76 -3.79
C ALA A 137 -2.01 -9.01 -4.45
N LYS A 138 -1.47 -10.21 -4.16
CA LYS A 138 -2.05 -11.50 -4.63
C LYS A 138 -3.49 -11.67 -4.14
N PHE A 139 -3.77 -11.34 -2.88
CA PHE A 139 -5.11 -11.39 -2.32
C PHE A 139 -6.06 -10.47 -3.11
N PHE A 140 -5.65 -9.24 -3.39
CA PHE A 140 -6.41 -8.32 -4.23
C PHE A 140 -6.65 -8.90 -5.63
N GLY A 141 -5.62 -9.43 -6.29
CA GLY A 141 -5.73 -10.09 -7.60
C GLY A 141 -6.67 -11.29 -7.58
N LEU A 142 -6.61 -12.12 -6.54
CA LEU A 142 -7.48 -13.27 -6.35
C LEU A 142 -8.95 -12.86 -6.19
N ILE A 143 -9.25 -11.92 -5.28
CA ILE A 143 -10.62 -11.46 -5.01
C ILE A 143 -11.28 -10.96 -6.30
N HIS A 144 -10.58 -10.10 -7.03
CA HIS A 144 -11.15 -9.43 -8.20
C HIS A 144 -10.97 -10.21 -9.51
N GLY A 145 -10.28 -11.35 -9.47
CA GLY A 145 -10.07 -12.19 -10.65
C GLY A 145 -9.15 -11.60 -11.69
N LEU A 146 -8.21 -10.82 -11.26
CA LEU A 146 -7.27 -10.07 -12.10
C LEU A 146 -6.03 -10.88 -12.46
N VAL A 147 -5.79 -12.00 -11.78
CA VAL A 147 -4.65 -12.90 -11.97
C VAL A 147 -5.14 -14.31 -12.24
N ASP A 148 -4.42 -15.04 -13.06
CA ASP A 148 -4.61 -16.46 -13.27
C ASP A 148 -3.86 -17.31 -12.22
N ARG A 149 -3.96 -18.63 -12.34
CA ARG A 149 -3.30 -19.56 -11.42
C ARG A 149 -1.77 -19.45 -11.49
N LYS A 150 -1.20 -19.30 -12.70
CA LYS A 150 0.25 -19.24 -12.91
C LYS A 150 0.81 -17.96 -12.31
N GLU A 151 0.22 -16.80 -12.63
CA GLU A 151 0.60 -15.51 -12.08
C GLU A 151 0.48 -15.48 -10.55
N PHE A 152 -0.61 -16.03 -10.00
CA PHE A 152 -0.80 -16.10 -8.55
C PHE A 152 0.34 -16.82 -7.84
N TYR A 153 0.81 -17.95 -8.37
CA TYR A 153 1.87 -18.72 -7.71
C TYR A 153 3.29 -18.24 -8.04
N SER A 154 3.49 -17.48 -9.11
CA SER A 154 4.79 -16.93 -9.46
C SER A 154 5.15 -15.66 -8.70
N TYR A 155 4.18 -14.95 -8.13
CA TYR A 155 4.41 -13.66 -7.49
C TYR A 155 4.33 -13.75 -5.95
N GLY A 156 5.44 -13.45 -5.27
CA GLY A 156 5.50 -13.38 -3.80
C GLY A 156 5.25 -14.69 -3.04
N PRO A 157 5.12 -14.62 -1.72
CA PRO A 157 5.03 -15.82 -0.89
C PRO A 157 3.72 -16.58 -1.08
N ASN A 158 3.78 -17.92 -0.89
CA ASN A 158 2.67 -18.86 -1.09
C ASN A 158 2.36 -19.70 0.16
N SER A 159 2.61 -19.19 1.36
CA SER A 159 2.44 -19.94 2.61
C SER A 159 1.26 -19.40 3.43
N PRO A 160 0.46 -20.28 4.10
CA PRO A 160 -0.60 -19.87 5.01
C PRO A 160 -0.13 -18.99 6.18
N ARG A 161 1.15 -19.03 6.53
CA ARG A 161 1.75 -18.18 7.58
C ARG A 161 1.60 -16.68 7.31
N TRP A 162 1.31 -16.30 6.07
CA TRP A 162 1.10 -14.90 5.67
C TRP A 162 -0.36 -14.43 5.80
N LEU A 163 -1.30 -15.32 6.11
CA LEU A 163 -2.71 -14.96 6.27
C LEU A 163 -2.93 -13.83 7.30
N PRO A 164 -2.21 -13.78 8.44
CA PRO A 164 -2.34 -12.68 9.39
C PRO A 164 -1.96 -11.31 8.83
N SER A 165 -1.16 -11.25 7.76
CA SER A 165 -0.78 -9.99 7.10
C SER A 165 -1.86 -9.39 6.19
N LEU A 166 -2.98 -10.12 5.95
CA LEU A 166 -4.06 -9.64 5.09
C LEU A 166 -4.80 -8.47 5.72
N VAL A 167 -4.99 -7.43 4.94
CA VAL A 167 -5.70 -6.22 5.33
C VAL A 167 -7.04 -6.14 4.60
N GLY A 168 -8.11 -5.89 5.35
CA GLY A 168 -9.47 -5.73 4.80
C GLY A 168 -10.13 -7.03 4.34
N PHE A 169 -11.37 -6.92 3.88
CA PHE A 169 -12.16 -7.99 3.24
C PHE A 169 -12.14 -9.35 3.93
N ARG A 170 -12.40 -9.41 5.25
CA ARG A 170 -12.36 -10.65 6.07
C ARG A 170 -13.13 -11.81 5.44
N LYS A 171 -14.26 -11.56 4.79
CA LYS A 171 -15.09 -12.56 4.11
C LYS A 171 -14.39 -13.33 2.97
N TYR A 172 -13.28 -12.80 2.44
CA TYR A 172 -12.47 -13.44 1.40
C TYR A 172 -11.21 -14.15 1.93
N GLN A 173 -10.89 -14.02 3.22
CA GLN A 173 -9.73 -14.71 3.79
C GLN A 173 -9.75 -16.23 3.60
N PRO A 174 -10.92 -16.95 3.68
CA PRO A 174 -10.98 -18.38 3.36
C PRO A 174 -10.54 -18.69 1.94
N ALA A 175 -10.87 -17.83 0.96
CA ALA A 175 -10.38 -18.01 -0.42
C ALA A 175 -8.85 -17.95 -0.49
N MET A 176 -8.23 -17.03 0.24
CA MET A 176 -6.77 -16.94 0.27
C MET A 176 -6.14 -18.17 0.95
N ALA A 177 -6.74 -18.68 2.02
CA ALA A 177 -6.31 -19.93 2.67
C ALA A 177 -6.35 -21.09 1.67
N LEU A 178 -7.47 -21.28 0.96
CA LEU A 178 -7.60 -22.30 -0.09
C LEU A 178 -6.52 -22.12 -1.18
N ALA A 179 -6.28 -20.91 -1.63
CA ALA A 179 -5.26 -20.64 -2.65
C ALA A 179 -3.85 -20.99 -2.15
N THR A 180 -3.50 -20.66 -0.90
CA THR A 180 -2.18 -21.02 -0.32
C THR A 180 -2.00 -22.55 -0.18
N LEU A 181 -3.09 -23.30 -0.06
CA LEU A 181 -3.13 -24.76 -0.09
C LEU A 181 -3.19 -25.36 -1.50
N ARG A 182 -2.85 -24.60 -2.53
CA ARG A 182 -2.88 -25.02 -3.94
C ARG A 182 -4.27 -25.30 -4.52
N LEU A 183 -5.34 -24.97 -3.81
CA LEU A 183 -6.75 -25.15 -4.21
C LEU A 183 -7.30 -23.90 -4.93
N TYR A 184 -6.55 -23.33 -5.88
CA TYR A 184 -6.88 -22.08 -6.58
C TYR A 184 -8.29 -22.09 -7.22
N PRO A 185 -8.76 -23.16 -7.91
CA PRO A 185 -10.11 -23.19 -8.47
C PRO A 185 -11.21 -23.00 -7.41
N LEU A 186 -11.07 -23.65 -6.26
CA LEU A 186 -12.01 -23.51 -5.13
C LEU A 186 -11.97 -22.11 -4.53
N ALA A 187 -10.76 -21.52 -4.41
CA ALA A 187 -10.60 -20.14 -3.97
C ALA A 187 -11.36 -19.17 -4.91
N ARG A 188 -11.27 -19.37 -6.21
CA ARG A 188 -11.99 -18.55 -7.22
C ARG A 188 -13.51 -18.75 -7.15
N LEU A 189 -13.97 -19.96 -6.92
CA LEU A 189 -15.41 -20.25 -6.72
C LEU A 189 -15.92 -19.52 -5.48
N TRP A 190 -15.19 -19.55 -4.38
CA TRP A 190 -15.53 -18.82 -3.15
C TRP A 190 -15.67 -17.31 -3.42
N CYS A 191 -14.68 -16.70 -4.08
CA CYS A 191 -14.74 -15.27 -4.43
C CYS A 191 -15.97 -14.93 -5.28
N LYS A 192 -16.28 -15.75 -6.30
CA LYS A 192 -17.47 -15.56 -7.15
C LYS A 192 -18.77 -15.67 -6.35
N ALA A 193 -18.86 -16.61 -5.41
CA ALA A 193 -20.04 -16.77 -4.54
C ALA A 193 -20.26 -15.54 -3.67
N ILE A 194 -19.20 -15.04 -3.00
CA ILE A 194 -19.28 -13.83 -2.19
C ILE A 194 -19.68 -12.61 -3.02
N HIS A 195 -19.13 -12.42 -4.23
CA HIS A 195 -19.51 -11.31 -5.10
C HIS A 195 -20.99 -11.36 -5.51
N ARG A 196 -21.53 -12.56 -5.80
CA ARG A 196 -22.96 -12.72 -6.11
C ARG A 196 -23.86 -12.35 -4.94
N LEU A 197 -23.51 -12.78 -3.73
CA LEU A 197 -24.26 -12.46 -2.51
C LEU A 197 -24.24 -10.96 -2.21
N SER A 198 -23.10 -10.29 -2.38
CA SER A 198 -22.94 -8.85 -2.13
C SER A 198 -23.64 -7.94 -3.15
N ARG A 199 -24.06 -8.45 -4.33
CA ARG A 199 -24.84 -7.70 -5.33
C ARG A 199 -26.37 -7.79 -5.11
N ARG A 200 -26.80 -8.67 -4.20
CA ARG A 200 -28.23 -8.89 -3.89
C ARG A 200 -28.69 -8.13 -2.64
N GLN A 201 -27.77 -7.48 -1.97
CA GLN A 201 -28.00 -6.55 -0.85
C GLN A 201 -27.84 -5.10 -1.31
#